data_e422ffbe3157467163a61f3483a82568
#
_entry.id   e422ffbe3157467163a61f3483a82568
#
_cell.length_a   1.000
_cell.length_b   1.000
_cell.length_c   1.000
_cell.angle_alpha   90.00
_cell.angle_beta   90.00
_cell.angle_gamma   90.00
#
_symmetry.space_group_name_H-M   'P 1'
#
loop_
_entity.id
_entity.type
_entity.pdbx_description
1 polymer ?
#
loop_
_entity_poly.entity_id
_entity_poly.type
_entity_poly.pdbx_seq_one_letter_code
_entity_poly.pdbx_strand_id
1 'polypeptide(L)'
;MKVVTIISIILGIIYFSCTKQVHTEKRKLTVADAMGNYDTSGYKLAIEPRKFSFPDDHGPHPGFRTEWWYITGNLTSQSGKMFGYQFTIFRNDISTDTITSANSWSTDQVYMGHLAITDISSGRFFFKEKISRGAAGIAGAISKPLRIWIENLSLTATDTVNPTPVFSLQAKDSLLGLQLTLESLKPYVLQGDYGLSQKSAEPGNASYYFSLTRLETSGEIFLNGIEYNVSGYSWIDREWGTSALSDDQAGWDWFSIQLDDNTEIMYYQLRKKDGSIDKFSKGIIVNQDGSTYPLEFNDVNLVVTDMWRSNSGINYPSGWKLNIPQKEIYLFITPSVKNQELDLTITYWEGSVRVSGSHTGRGYAELTGY
;
A
#
# COMPACT_ATOMS: atom_id res chain seq x y z
N MET A 1 30.86 -45.90 -45.52
CA MET A 1 30.65 -46.14 -44.08
C MET A 1 31.30 -45.10 -43.14
N LYS A 2 32.34 -44.37 -43.50
CA LYS A 2 32.98 -43.39 -42.59
C LYS A 2 32.30 -42.00 -42.52
N VAL A 3 31.48 -41.60 -43.48
CA VAL A 3 30.81 -40.28 -43.52
C VAL A 3 29.56 -40.25 -42.69
N VAL A 4 28.79 -41.36 -42.59
CA VAL A 4 27.55 -41.44 -41.81
C VAL A 4 27.80 -41.40 -40.31
N THR A 5 28.94 -41.91 -39.84
CA THR A 5 29.33 -41.93 -38.41
C THR A 5 29.69 -40.54 -37.89
N ILE A 6 30.27 -39.66 -38.74
CA ILE A 6 30.66 -38.29 -38.36
C ILE A 6 29.45 -37.37 -38.23
N ILE A 7 28.45 -37.55 -39.12
CA ILE A 7 27.18 -36.76 -39.06
C ILE A 7 26.37 -37.09 -37.80
N SER A 8 26.36 -38.35 -37.38
CA SER A 8 25.64 -38.78 -36.15
C SER A 8 26.32 -38.24 -34.88
N ILE A 9 27.60 -38.05 -34.84
CA ILE A 9 28.33 -37.48 -33.69
C ILE A 9 28.09 -35.96 -33.61
N ILE A 10 28.05 -35.25 -34.74
CA ILE A 10 27.79 -33.81 -34.78
C ILE A 10 26.33 -33.51 -34.37
N LEU A 11 25.35 -34.33 -34.78
CA LEU A 11 23.95 -34.18 -34.33
C LEU A 11 23.78 -34.49 -32.82
N GLY A 12 24.56 -35.42 -32.26
CA GLY A 12 24.56 -35.76 -30.84
C GLY A 12 25.12 -34.60 -29.97
N ILE A 13 26.11 -33.87 -30.46
CA ILE A 13 26.72 -32.75 -29.74
C ILE A 13 25.82 -31.52 -29.76
N ILE A 14 25.05 -31.31 -30.82
CA ILE A 14 24.08 -30.19 -30.88
C ILE A 14 22.88 -30.43 -29.95
N TYR A 15 22.46 -31.70 -29.74
CA TYR A 15 21.37 -32.02 -28.82
C TYR A 15 21.75 -31.90 -27.33
N PHE A 16 23.03 -32.02 -26.97
CA PHE A 16 23.48 -31.89 -25.58
C PHE A 16 23.81 -30.46 -25.15
N SER A 17 23.86 -29.50 -26.09
CA SER A 17 24.20 -28.10 -25.79
C SER A 17 22.96 -27.22 -25.46
N CYS A 18 21.76 -27.77 -25.46
CA CYS A 18 20.51 -26.96 -25.34
C CYS A 18 19.70 -27.19 -24.06
N THR A 19 20.28 -27.77 -22.99
CA THR A 19 19.56 -27.96 -21.73
C THR A 19 20.37 -27.56 -20.50
N LYS A 20 20.90 -26.35 -20.48
CA LYS A 20 21.02 -25.61 -19.23
C LYS A 20 20.04 -24.45 -19.31
N GLN A 21 18.78 -24.71 -18.97
CA GLN A 21 17.93 -23.65 -18.43
C GLN A 21 18.60 -23.19 -17.14
N VAL A 22 19.32 -22.08 -17.24
CA VAL A 22 19.65 -21.29 -16.08
C VAL A 22 18.32 -20.73 -15.59
N HIS A 23 17.69 -21.45 -14.65
CA HIS A 23 16.70 -20.83 -13.79
C HIS A 23 17.44 -19.75 -12.99
N THR A 24 17.58 -18.57 -13.54
CA THR A 24 17.76 -17.39 -12.74
C THR A 24 16.44 -17.25 -11.97
N GLU A 25 16.43 -17.69 -10.72
CA GLU A 25 15.41 -17.24 -9.79
C GLU A 25 15.44 -15.72 -9.87
N LYS A 26 14.40 -15.14 -10.46
CA LYS A 26 14.22 -13.69 -10.42
C LYS A 26 14.07 -13.34 -8.95
N ARG A 27 15.06 -12.71 -8.37
CA ARG A 27 14.97 -12.16 -7.02
C ARG A 27 13.75 -11.25 -7.01
N LYS A 28 12.72 -11.64 -6.29
CA LYS A 28 11.52 -10.81 -6.11
C LYS A 28 11.93 -9.62 -5.25
N LEU A 29 11.56 -8.43 -5.69
CA LEU A 29 11.75 -7.22 -4.91
C LEU A 29 10.70 -7.20 -3.80
N THR A 30 11.13 -6.89 -2.59
CA THR A 30 10.20 -6.57 -1.50
C THR A 30 9.91 -5.07 -1.50
N VAL A 31 8.84 -4.65 -0.82
CA VAL A 31 8.57 -3.21 -0.60
C VAL A 31 9.75 -2.58 0.16
N ALA A 32 10.36 -3.32 1.09
CA ALA A 32 11.57 -2.88 1.79
C ALA A 32 12.75 -2.66 0.83
N ASP A 33 12.95 -3.52 -0.18
CA ASP A 33 13.97 -3.29 -1.22
C ASP A 33 13.63 -2.05 -2.07
N ALA A 34 12.37 -1.81 -2.37
CA ALA A 34 11.93 -0.67 -3.17
C ALA A 34 11.96 0.67 -2.40
N MET A 35 11.92 0.63 -1.07
CA MET A 35 11.86 1.81 -0.19
C MET A 35 13.07 1.93 0.75
N GLY A 36 14.06 1.05 0.62
CA GLY A 36 15.26 1.00 1.46
C GLY A 36 16.24 2.13 1.19
N ASN A 37 17.40 2.02 1.83
CA ASN A 37 18.44 3.06 1.84
C ASN A 37 19.06 3.22 0.45
N TYR A 38 18.57 4.20 -0.30
CA TYR A 38 19.15 4.63 -1.57
C TYR A 38 19.96 5.91 -1.40
N ASP A 39 20.75 6.26 -2.38
CA ASP A 39 21.35 7.59 -2.48
C ASP A 39 20.23 8.65 -2.42
N THR A 40 20.26 9.44 -1.35
CA THR A 40 19.29 10.52 -1.09
C THR A 40 19.76 11.86 -1.63
N SER A 41 20.95 11.91 -2.25
CA SER A 41 21.58 13.13 -2.76
C SER A 41 20.68 13.86 -3.76
N GLY A 42 20.46 15.13 -3.52
CA GLY A 42 19.63 15.99 -4.38
C GLY A 42 18.13 15.92 -4.12
N TYR A 43 17.64 14.98 -3.33
CA TYR A 43 16.24 14.92 -2.91
C TYR A 43 15.98 15.68 -1.61
N LYS A 44 14.75 16.14 -1.44
CA LYS A 44 14.27 16.69 -0.16
C LYS A 44 14.11 15.56 0.87
N LEU A 45 14.43 15.86 2.12
CA LEU A 45 14.25 14.95 3.24
C LEU A 45 13.15 15.46 4.18
N ALA A 46 12.38 14.56 4.76
CA ALA A 46 11.48 14.86 5.86
C ALA A 46 12.30 14.85 7.17
N ILE A 47 12.64 16.03 7.69
CA ILE A 47 13.54 16.17 8.84
C ILE A 47 12.82 16.74 10.07
N GLU A 48 11.87 17.66 9.85
CA GLU A 48 11.14 18.36 10.91
C GLU A 48 9.65 18.46 10.56
N PRO A 49 8.76 18.62 11.54
CA PRO A 49 7.35 18.87 11.30
C PRO A 49 7.13 20.07 10.39
N ARG A 50 6.16 20.00 9.50
CA ARG A 50 5.78 21.08 8.59
C ARG A 50 4.32 21.46 8.74
N LYS A 51 3.97 22.66 8.29
CA LYS A 51 2.58 23.03 8.12
C LYS A 51 2.02 22.35 6.87
N PHE A 52 0.93 21.62 7.03
CA PHE A 52 0.16 21.05 5.92
C PHE A 52 -0.79 22.10 5.35
N SER A 53 -1.02 22.04 4.05
CA SER A 53 -1.91 22.93 3.30
C SER A 53 -2.92 22.11 2.54
N PHE A 54 -4.16 22.09 3.01
CA PHE A 54 -5.24 21.36 2.33
C PHE A 54 -6.08 22.32 1.49
N PRO A 55 -6.52 21.87 0.29
CA PRO A 55 -6.40 20.53 -0.28
C PRO A 55 -5.08 20.25 -1.02
N ASP A 56 -4.11 21.17 -1.04
CA ASP A 56 -2.90 21.07 -1.88
C ASP A 56 -2.06 19.83 -1.57
N ASP A 57 -1.92 19.46 -0.28
CA ASP A 57 -1.13 18.29 0.14
C ASP A 57 -1.80 16.93 -0.19
N HIS A 58 -3.01 16.91 -0.79
CA HIS A 58 -3.52 15.72 -1.45
C HIS A 58 -2.81 15.44 -2.78
N GLY A 59 -2.21 16.45 -3.39
CA GLY A 59 -1.50 16.37 -4.66
C GLY A 59 -0.08 15.83 -4.56
N PRO A 60 0.72 15.97 -5.64
CA PRO A 60 2.11 15.50 -5.69
C PRO A 60 3.07 16.44 -4.97
N HIS A 61 4.16 15.88 -4.45
CA HIS A 61 5.23 16.57 -3.73
C HIS A 61 6.57 16.43 -4.48
N PRO A 62 6.82 17.23 -5.51
CA PRO A 62 8.06 17.15 -6.28
C PRO A 62 9.29 17.46 -5.42
N GLY A 63 10.37 16.76 -5.74
CA GLY A 63 11.64 16.82 -5.00
C GLY A 63 11.75 15.79 -3.86
N PHE A 64 10.67 15.13 -3.45
CA PHE A 64 10.73 13.90 -2.69
C PHE A 64 10.79 12.71 -3.66
N ARG A 65 11.57 11.69 -3.28
CA ARG A 65 11.84 10.55 -4.14
C ARG A 65 10.62 9.65 -4.32
N THR A 66 9.87 9.40 -3.24
CA THR A 66 8.76 8.44 -3.23
C THR A 66 7.53 9.06 -2.61
N GLU A 67 6.37 8.80 -3.16
CA GLU A 67 5.09 9.09 -2.52
C GLU A 67 4.03 8.11 -2.99
N TRP A 68 2.97 7.95 -2.19
CA TRP A 68 1.85 7.11 -2.54
C TRP A 68 0.51 7.66 -2.09
N TRP A 69 -0.48 7.31 -2.87
CA TRP A 69 -1.91 7.45 -2.59
C TRP A 69 -2.43 6.04 -2.37
N TYR A 70 -2.69 5.71 -1.11
CA TYR A 70 -3.07 4.38 -0.69
C TYR A 70 -4.50 4.43 -0.17
N ILE A 71 -5.39 3.60 -0.74
CA ILE A 71 -6.79 3.56 -0.40
C ILE A 71 -7.19 2.11 -0.16
N THR A 72 -7.82 1.84 0.98
CA THR A 72 -8.40 0.54 1.30
C THR A 72 -9.82 0.69 1.78
N GLY A 73 -10.61 -0.37 1.71
CA GLY A 73 -11.96 -0.33 2.23
C GLY A 73 -12.64 -1.69 2.34
N ASN A 74 -13.66 -1.72 3.17
CA ASN A 74 -14.55 -2.86 3.36
C ASN A 74 -15.96 -2.47 2.96
N LEU A 75 -16.48 -3.13 1.92
CA LEU A 75 -17.74 -2.79 1.28
C LEU A 75 -18.69 -3.99 1.30
N THR A 76 -19.99 -3.69 1.29
CA THR A 76 -21.04 -4.70 1.25
C THR A 76 -21.99 -4.37 0.10
N SER A 77 -22.32 -5.36 -0.71
CA SER A 77 -23.31 -5.19 -1.78
C SER A 77 -24.74 -5.19 -1.23
N GLN A 78 -25.68 -4.70 -2.03
CA GLN A 78 -27.12 -4.75 -1.71
C GLN A 78 -27.61 -6.18 -1.43
N SER A 79 -26.98 -7.21 -1.99
CA SER A 79 -27.29 -8.62 -1.72
C SER A 79 -26.61 -9.18 -0.47
N GLY A 80 -25.88 -8.37 0.30
CA GLY A 80 -25.14 -8.78 1.49
C GLY A 80 -23.78 -9.41 1.22
N LYS A 81 -23.29 -9.42 -0.03
CA LYS A 81 -21.98 -9.93 -0.37
C LYS A 81 -20.90 -8.95 0.08
N MET A 82 -19.88 -9.45 0.76
CA MET A 82 -18.81 -8.63 1.35
C MET A 82 -17.55 -8.63 0.48
N PHE A 83 -16.94 -7.46 0.37
CA PHE A 83 -15.70 -7.22 -0.36
C PHE A 83 -14.72 -6.40 0.47
N GLY A 84 -13.42 -6.73 0.33
CA GLY A 84 -12.33 -5.83 0.62
C GLY A 84 -11.75 -5.28 -0.68
N TYR A 85 -11.21 -4.07 -0.67
CA TYR A 85 -10.45 -3.56 -1.81
C TYR A 85 -9.24 -2.76 -1.37
N GLN A 86 -8.21 -2.78 -2.21
CA GLN A 86 -7.02 -1.93 -2.11
C GLN A 86 -6.79 -1.29 -3.47
N PHE A 87 -6.48 -0.01 -3.45
CA PHE A 87 -6.05 0.78 -4.60
C PHE A 87 -4.88 1.65 -4.17
N THR A 88 -3.73 1.47 -4.81
CA THR A 88 -2.55 2.26 -4.51
C THR A 88 -1.93 2.77 -5.81
N ILE A 89 -1.54 4.03 -5.84
CA ILE A 89 -0.64 4.57 -6.85
C ILE A 89 0.61 5.07 -6.15
N PHE A 90 1.75 4.51 -6.52
CA PHE A 90 3.08 4.97 -6.12
C PHE A 90 3.64 5.87 -7.21
N ARG A 91 4.31 6.95 -6.81
CA ARG A 91 5.18 7.76 -7.66
C ARG A 91 6.61 7.62 -7.15
N ASN A 92 7.51 7.31 -8.05
CA ASN A 92 8.94 7.28 -7.78
C ASN A 92 9.64 8.25 -8.72
N ASP A 93 10.44 9.14 -8.14
CA ASP A 93 11.35 10.02 -8.84
C ASP A 93 12.70 9.28 -8.94
N ILE A 94 13.17 9.06 -10.18
CA ILE A 94 14.34 8.20 -10.44
C ILE A 94 15.61 8.99 -10.76
N SER A 95 15.52 10.33 -10.86
CA SER A 95 16.66 11.22 -11.09
C SER A 95 16.40 12.59 -10.50
N THR A 96 17.44 13.17 -9.92
CA THR A 96 17.46 14.58 -9.47
C THR A 96 17.88 15.54 -10.58
N ASP A 97 18.30 15.04 -11.72
CA ASP A 97 18.71 15.85 -12.86
C ASP A 97 17.49 16.54 -13.48
N THR A 98 17.61 17.84 -13.71
CA THR A 98 16.55 18.57 -14.39
C THR A 98 16.44 18.08 -15.85
N ILE A 99 15.30 17.50 -16.20
CA ILE A 99 15.02 17.11 -17.60
C ILE A 99 14.86 18.38 -18.42
N THR A 100 15.86 18.70 -19.23
CA THR A 100 15.87 19.87 -20.14
C THR A 100 15.23 19.58 -21.49
N SER A 101 14.87 18.32 -21.75
CA SER A 101 14.28 17.91 -23.03
C SER A 101 12.81 18.34 -23.14
N ALA A 102 12.47 19.05 -24.22
CA ALA A 102 11.09 19.40 -24.56
C ALA A 102 10.26 18.21 -25.09
N ASN A 103 10.79 17.00 -25.07
CA ASN A 103 10.12 15.81 -25.57
C ASN A 103 9.10 15.30 -24.54
N SER A 104 7.85 15.12 -24.95
CA SER A 104 6.76 14.59 -24.10
C SER A 104 7.01 13.18 -23.53
N TRP A 105 8.01 12.46 -24.04
CA TRP A 105 8.44 11.15 -23.54
C TRP A 105 9.55 11.22 -22.50
N SER A 106 10.16 12.38 -22.29
CA SER A 106 11.19 12.58 -21.27
C SER A 106 10.53 12.77 -19.91
N THR A 107 10.88 11.93 -18.95
CA THR A 107 10.41 11.99 -17.57
C THR A 107 11.37 11.28 -16.64
N ASP A 108 11.51 11.80 -15.45
CA ASP A 108 12.15 11.20 -14.26
C ASP A 108 11.15 10.48 -13.36
N GLN A 109 9.86 10.50 -13.70
CA GLN A 109 8.80 9.94 -12.89
C GLN A 109 8.38 8.56 -13.38
N VAL A 110 8.31 7.60 -12.47
CA VAL A 110 7.73 6.28 -12.70
C VAL A 110 6.56 6.09 -11.73
N TYR A 111 5.45 5.65 -12.27
CA TYR A 111 4.23 5.35 -11.52
C TYR A 111 3.98 3.84 -11.51
N MET A 112 3.58 3.33 -10.35
CA MET A 112 3.14 1.95 -10.19
C MET A 112 1.77 1.96 -9.52
N GLY A 113 0.81 1.26 -10.11
CA GLY A 113 -0.57 1.17 -9.61
C GLY A 113 -0.91 -0.27 -9.25
N HIS A 114 -1.40 -0.48 -8.03
CA HIS A 114 -1.93 -1.76 -7.57
C HIS A 114 -3.43 -1.65 -7.35
N LEU A 115 -4.16 -2.64 -7.81
CA LEU A 115 -5.57 -2.83 -7.57
C LEU A 115 -5.81 -4.24 -7.06
N ALA A 116 -6.45 -4.39 -5.91
CA ALA A 116 -6.85 -5.68 -5.39
C ALA A 116 -8.31 -5.66 -4.94
N ILE A 117 -9.00 -6.78 -5.13
CA ILE A 117 -10.36 -7.01 -4.63
C ILE A 117 -10.40 -8.39 -3.96
N THR A 118 -10.76 -8.39 -2.69
CA THR A 118 -11.07 -9.61 -1.93
C THR A 118 -12.56 -9.86 -1.98
N ASP A 119 -13.00 -10.91 -2.66
CA ASP A 119 -14.36 -11.43 -2.53
C ASP A 119 -14.43 -12.26 -1.24
N ILE A 120 -14.73 -11.61 -0.13
CA ILE A 120 -14.75 -12.21 1.21
C ILE A 120 -15.76 -13.36 1.28
N SER A 121 -16.91 -13.16 0.64
CA SER A 121 -17.99 -14.16 0.65
C SER A 121 -17.64 -15.47 -0.06
N SER A 122 -16.78 -15.42 -1.09
CA SER A 122 -16.30 -16.62 -1.82
C SER A 122 -14.90 -17.06 -1.44
N GLY A 123 -14.18 -16.29 -0.59
CA GLY A 123 -12.81 -16.58 -0.19
C GLY A 123 -11.79 -16.40 -1.31
N ARG A 124 -12.07 -15.56 -2.31
CA ARG A 124 -11.18 -15.34 -3.46
C ARG A 124 -10.55 -13.96 -3.46
N PHE A 125 -9.33 -13.89 -3.93
CA PHE A 125 -8.53 -12.68 -4.03
C PHE A 125 -8.12 -12.44 -5.49
N PHE A 126 -8.27 -11.21 -5.95
CA PHE A 126 -7.98 -10.80 -7.33
C PHE A 126 -7.13 -9.53 -7.27
N PHE A 127 -6.10 -9.45 -8.10
CA PHE A 127 -5.22 -8.27 -8.13
C PHE A 127 -4.65 -8.01 -9.52
N LYS A 128 -4.22 -6.78 -9.74
CA LYS A 128 -3.57 -6.27 -10.95
C LYS A 128 -2.53 -5.23 -10.61
N GLU A 129 -1.48 -5.19 -11.42
CA GLU A 129 -0.44 -4.16 -11.41
C GLU A 129 -0.40 -3.42 -12.74
N LYS A 130 -0.08 -2.14 -12.65
CA LYS A 130 0.31 -1.32 -13.80
C LYS A 130 1.58 -0.57 -13.46
N ILE A 131 2.52 -0.52 -14.41
CA ILE A 131 3.75 0.26 -14.28
C ILE A 131 3.87 1.11 -15.53
N SER A 132 4.02 2.43 -15.35
CA SER A 132 4.16 3.36 -16.46
C SER A 132 5.08 4.53 -16.10
N ARG A 133 5.68 5.11 -17.13
CA ARG A 133 6.41 6.37 -16.99
C ARG A 133 5.40 7.53 -16.93
N GLY A 134 5.72 8.56 -16.16
CA GLY A 134 4.96 9.82 -16.13
C GLY A 134 5.14 10.65 -17.39
N ALA A 135 4.95 10.04 -18.55
CA ALA A 135 5.21 10.64 -19.85
C ALA A 135 3.99 10.54 -20.77
N ALA A 136 3.89 11.41 -21.76
CA ALA A 136 2.85 11.42 -22.79
C ALA A 136 1.41 11.36 -22.24
N GLY A 137 1.19 11.78 -20.98
CA GLY A 137 -0.12 11.76 -20.32
C GLY A 137 -0.63 10.37 -19.90
N ILE A 138 0.22 9.32 -19.98
CA ILE A 138 -0.17 7.95 -19.63
C ILE A 138 -0.29 7.78 -18.09
N ALA A 139 0.60 8.41 -17.34
CA ALA A 139 0.54 8.47 -15.88
C ALA A 139 0.93 9.87 -15.40
N GLY A 140 0.47 10.23 -14.20
CA GLY A 140 0.79 11.54 -13.63
C GLY A 140 0.04 11.82 -12.33
N ALA A 141 0.38 12.96 -11.73
CA ALA A 141 -0.29 13.54 -10.58
C ALA A 141 -0.31 15.06 -10.69
N ILE A 142 -1.46 15.68 -10.43
CA ILE A 142 -1.66 17.14 -10.37
C ILE A 142 -2.53 17.49 -9.18
N SER A 143 -2.32 18.70 -8.60
CA SER A 143 -3.06 19.16 -7.42
C SER A 143 -4.35 19.89 -7.76
N LYS A 144 -4.40 20.62 -8.89
CA LYS A 144 -5.54 21.50 -9.24
C LYS A 144 -5.91 21.39 -10.72
N PRO A 145 -7.05 20.73 -11.04
CA PRO A 145 -7.86 19.89 -10.17
C PRO A 145 -7.08 18.65 -9.69
N LEU A 146 -7.37 18.15 -8.50
CA LEU A 146 -6.69 16.97 -7.99
C LEU A 146 -6.96 15.78 -8.91
N ARG A 147 -5.88 15.23 -9.45
CA ARG A 147 -5.92 14.00 -10.25
C ARG A 147 -4.60 13.26 -10.16
N ILE A 148 -4.70 11.99 -9.80
CA ILE A 148 -3.61 11.02 -9.81
C ILE A 148 -4.06 9.88 -10.71
N TRP A 149 -3.22 9.48 -11.67
CA TRP A 149 -3.63 8.43 -12.62
C TRP A 149 -2.46 7.62 -13.15
N ILE A 150 -2.77 6.41 -13.53
CA ILE A 150 -1.94 5.53 -14.34
C ILE A 150 -2.86 4.76 -15.29
N GLU A 151 -2.84 5.11 -16.58
CA GLU A 151 -3.75 4.58 -17.60
C GLU A 151 -5.23 4.77 -17.21
N ASN A 152 -5.93 3.66 -16.92
CA ASN A 152 -7.34 3.62 -16.53
C ASN A 152 -7.56 3.46 -15.01
N LEU A 153 -6.54 3.63 -14.20
CA LEU A 153 -6.63 3.81 -12.76
C LEU A 153 -6.54 5.29 -12.43
N SER A 154 -7.48 5.83 -11.66
CA SER A 154 -7.42 7.23 -11.26
C SER A 154 -8.11 7.51 -9.92
N LEU A 155 -7.54 8.45 -9.20
CA LEU A 155 -8.12 9.14 -8.06
C LEU A 155 -8.29 10.61 -8.42
N THR A 156 -9.49 11.15 -8.29
CA THR A 156 -9.79 12.58 -8.52
C THR A 156 -10.57 13.14 -7.34
N ALA A 157 -10.56 14.46 -7.18
CA ALA A 157 -11.44 15.13 -6.23
C ALA A 157 -12.38 16.08 -6.97
N THR A 158 -13.63 16.14 -6.51
CA THR A 158 -14.68 16.97 -7.12
C THR A 158 -14.69 18.38 -6.57
N ASP A 159 -14.19 18.59 -5.36
CA ASP A 159 -14.08 19.90 -4.69
C ASP A 159 -12.61 20.15 -4.33
N THR A 160 -12.08 21.29 -4.77
CA THR A 160 -10.70 21.70 -4.54
C THR A 160 -10.55 22.78 -3.47
N VAL A 161 -11.62 23.13 -2.78
CA VAL A 161 -11.64 24.15 -1.72
C VAL A 161 -11.76 23.52 -0.34
N ASN A 162 -12.47 22.40 -0.24
CA ASN A 162 -12.64 21.68 1.01
C ASN A 162 -11.33 20.96 1.42
N PRO A 163 -10.87 21.10 2.66
CA PRO A 163 -9.74 20.33 3.19
C PRO A 163 -9.90 18.81 3.08
N THR A 164 -11.15 18.33 3.15
CA THR A 164 -11.51 16.92 2.93
C THR A 164 -12.46 16.81 1.73
N PRO A 165 -11.94 16.85 0.50
CA PRO A 165 -12.79 16.82 -0.68
C PRO A 165 -13.49 15.47 -0.85
N VAL A 166 -14.55 15.44 -1.63
CA VAL A 166 -15.15 14.19 -2.10
C VAL A 166 -14.27 13.62 -3.21
N PHE A 167 -13.81 12.38 -3.00
CA PHE A 167 -12.97 11.68 -3.96
C PHE A 167 -13.78 10.78 -4.87
N SER A 168 -13.35 10.69 -6.13
CA SER A 168 -13.81 9.68 -7.08
C SER A 168 -12.65 8.75 -7.42
N LEU A 169 -12.85 7.47 -7.17
CA LEU A 169 -11.91 6.41 -7.44
C LEU A 169 -12.38 5.58 -8.62
N GLN A 170 -11.57 5.45 -9.65
CA GLN A 170 -11.87 4.67 -10.83
C GLN A 170 -10.73 3.72 -11.15
N ALA A 171 -11.05 2.46 -11.35
CA ALA A 171 -10.16 1.45 -11.86
C ALA A 171 -10.95 0.50 -12.75
N LYS A 172 -10.48 0.25 -13.97
CA LYS A 172 -11.18 -0.63 -14.90
C LYS A 172 -10.20 -1.56 -15.61
N ASP A 173 -10.42 -2.83 -15.41
CA ASP A 173 -9.75 -3.90 -16.18
C ASP A 173 -10.83 -4.87 -16.71
N SER A 174 -10.45 -5.82 -17.54
CA SER A 174 -11.39 -6.80 -18.09
C SER A 174 -12.03 -7.73 -17.05
N LEU A 175 -11.34 -7.99 -15.94
CA LEU A 175 -11.74 -8.94 -14.91
C LEU A 175 -12.15 -8.29 -13.59
N LEU A 176 -11.58 -7.14 -13.25
CA LEU A 176 -11.86 -6.44 -12.01
C LEU A 176 -11.85 -4.92 -12.22
N GLY A 177 -12.65 -4.22 -11.44
CA GLY A 177 -12.74 -2.77 -11.51
C GLY A 177 -13.48 -2.18 -10.32
N LEU A 178 -13.29 -0.88 -10.15
CA LEU A 178 -13.95 -0.06 -9.13
C LEU A 178 -14.44 1.23 -9.76
N GLN A 179 -15.62 1.68 -9.34
CA GLN A 179 -16.10 3.03 -9.55
C GLN A 179 -16.76 3.50 -8.24
N LEU A 180 -16.00 4.22 -7.43
CA LEU A 180 -16.39 4.56 -6.07
C LEU A 180 -16.34 6.07 -5.84
N THR A 181 -17.26 6.56 -5.01
CA THR A 181 -17.26 7.90 -4.41
C THR A 181 -16.95 7.74 -2.93
N LEU A 182 -16.02 8.55 -2.42
CA LEU A 182 -15.56 8.50 -1.04
C LEU A 182 -15.68 9.89 -0.42
N GLU A 183 -16.41 10.00 0.70
CA GLU A 183 -16.61 11.23 1.46
C GLU A 183 -16.13 11.07 2.89
N SER A 184 -15.20 11.93 3.35
CA SER A 184 -14.64 11.82 4.68
C SER A 184 -15.64 12.23 5.75
N LEU A 185 -15.83 11.36 6.75
CA LEU A 185 -16.70 11.61 7.91
C LEU A 185 -15.94 12.27 9.07
N LYS A 186 -14.62 12.35 8.99
CA LYS A 186 -13.75 12.94 10.01
C LYS A 186 -12.70 13.85 9.37
N PRO A 187 -12.11 14.79 10.14
CA PRO A 187 -10.96 15.57 9.68
C PRO A 187 -9.79 14.67 9.31
N TYR A 188 -8.85 15.20 8.53
CA TYR A 188 -7.56 14.53 8.31
C TYR A 188 -6.78 14.39 9.63
N VAL A 189 -6.02 13.31 9.72
CA VAL A 189 -5.21 12.94 10.89
C VAL A 189 -3.75 12.97 10.49
N LEU A 190 -2.96 13.83 11.16
CA LEU A 190 -1.53 13.89 10.97
C LEU A 190 -0.87 12.76 11.76
N GLN A 191 -0.11 11.91 11.08
CA GLN A 191 0.57 10.77 11.69
C GLN A 191 1.93 11.16 12.27
N GLY A 192 2.38 10.46 13.31
CA GLY A 192 3.64 10.75 13.97
C GLY A 192 3.65 12.10 14.70
N ASP A 193 4.75 12.82 14.60
CA ASP A 193 4.90 14.15 15.22
C ASP A 193 4.40 15.24 14.25
N TYR A 194 3.14 15.67 14.41
CA TYR A 194 2.48 16.65 13.55
C TYR A 194 2.64 16.36 12.04
N GLY A 195 2.55 15.09 11.66
CA GLY A 195 2.68 14.63 10.28
C GLY A 195 4.09 14.23 9.87
N LEU A 196 5.09 14.32 10.73
CA LEU A 196 6.41 13.74 10.53
C LEU A 196 6.44 12.33 11.12
N SER A 197 6.43 11.33 10.27
CA SER A 197 6.50 9.91 10.65
C SER A 197 7.93 9.42 10.56
N GLN A 198 8.66 9.51 11.66
CA GLN A 198 10.05 9.07 11.74
C GLN A 198 10.12 7.55 11.86
N LYS A 199 10.99 6.92 11.08
CA LYS A 199 11.11 5.46 10.98
C LYS A 199 12.40 4.91 11.61
N SER A 200 13.42 5.78 11.86
CA SER A 200 14.67 5.41 12.56
C SER A 200 15.28 6.62 13.25
N ALA A 201 16.43 6.43 13.91
CA ALA A 201 17.17 7.52 14.56
C ALA A 201 17.88 8.45 13.56
N GLU A 202 18.01 8.05 12.31
CA GLU A 202 18.72 8.83 11.30
C GLU A 202 17.84 9.98 10.81
N PRO A 203 18.33 11.23 10.81
CA PRO A 203 17.60 12.37 10.26
C PRO A 203 17.25 12.16 8.79
N GLY A 204 16.00 12.39 8.42
CA GLY A 204 15.52 12.21 7.05
C GLY A 204 15.09 10.77 6.71
N ASN A 205 15.32 9.80 7.59
CA ASN A 205 14.66 8.49 7.50
C ASN A 205 13.26 8.57 8.11
N ALA A 206 12.42 9.30 7.39
CA ALA A 206 11.09 9.70 7.78
C ALA A 206 10.27 10.04 6.54
N SER A 207 8.98 10.16 6.73
CA SER A 207 8.03 10.63 5.73
C SER A 207 7.11 11.70 6.31
N TYR A 208 6.52 12.51 5.44
CA TYR A 208 5.31 13.25 5.77
C TYR A 208 4.11 12.37 5.51
N TYR A 209 3.22 12.26 6.51
CA TYR A 209 2.17 11.28 6.51
C TYR A 209 0.90 11.83 7.14
N PHE A 210 -0.22 11.72 6.43
CA PHE A 210 -1.55 11.95 6.98
C PHE A 210 -2.56 10.92 6.46
N SER A 211 -3.65 10.76 7.20
CA SER A 211 -4.74 9.83 6.89
C SER A 211 -6.10 10.52 6.88
N LEU A 212 -7.00 10.01 6.04
CA LEU A 212 -8.45 10.13 6.22
C LEU A 212 -8.95 8.76 6.67
N THR A 213 -9.35 8.67 7.93
CA THR A 213 -9.47 7.38 8.62
C THR A 213 -10.84 6.72 8.48
N ARG A 214 -11.85 7.47 8.06
CA ARG A 214 -13.19 6.96 7.81
C ARG A 214 -13.87 7.75 6.70
N LEU A 215 -14.01 7.13 5.53
CA LEU A 215 -14.75 7.73 4.41
C LEU A 215 -15.97 6.87 4.12
N GLU A 216 -17.15 7.49 4.13
CA GLU A 216 -18.34 6.86 3.59
C GLU A 216 -18.12 6.61 2.10
N THR A 217 -18.34 5.38 1.68
CA THR A 217 -18.01 4.93 0.33
C THR A 217 -19.20 4.25 -0.30
N SER A 218 -19.51 4.64 -1.53
CA SER A 218 -20.56 4.03 -2.34
C SER A 218 -20.16 3.98 -3.81
N GLY A 219 -20.77 3.06 -4.55
CA GLY A 219 -20.54 2.90 -5.98
C GLY A 219 -20.58 1.44 -6.43
N GLU A 220 -19.66 1.05 -7.30
CA GLU A 220 -19.72 -0.22 -7.99
C GLU A 220 -18.37 -0.96 -7.93
N ILE A 221 -18.46 -2.29 -7.76
CA ILE A 221 -17.37 -3.23 -7.96
C ILE A 221 -17.70 -4.10 -9.16
N PHE A 222 -16.75 -4.19 -10.10
CA PHE A 222 -16.80 -5.11 -11.25
C PHE A 222 -15.90 -6.31 -10.98
N LEU A 223 -16.46 -7.51 -11.03
CA LEU A 223 -15.68 -8.73 -10.80
C LEU A 223 -16.17 -9.86 -11.70
N ASN A 224 -15.29 -10.35 -12.60
CA ASN A 224 -15.59 -11.41 -13.56
C ASN A 224 -16.86 -11.17 -14.38
N GLY A 225 -17.06 -9.95 -14.88
CA GLY A 225 -18.22 -9.58 -15.70
C GLY A 225 -19.51 -9.31 -14.92
N ILE A 226 -19.46 -9.36 -13.59
CA ILE A 226 -20.59 -9.06 -12.71
C ILE A 226 -20.36 -7.73 -12.02
N GLU A 227 -21.37 -6.89 -12.02
CA GLU A 227 -21.40 -5.60 -11.34
C GLU A 227 -22.14 -5.74 -10.00
N TYR A 228 -21.57 -5.13 -8.96
CA TYR A 228 -22.12 -5.12 -7.62
C TYR A 228 -22.22 -3.67 -7.15
N ASN A 229 -23.42 -3.16 -6.93
CA ASN A 229 -23.63 -1.91 -6.20
C ASN A 229 -23.26 -2.13 -4.74
N VAL A 230 -22.35 -1.31 -4.22
CA VAL A 230 -21.73 -1.50 -2.91
C VAL A 230 -21.74 -0.22 -2.09
N SER A 231 -21.73 -0.38 -0.76
CA SER A 231 -21.48 0.68 0.20
C SER A 231 -20.68 0.17 1.39
N GLY A 232 -20.07 1.09 2.13
CA GLY A 232 -19.26 0.78 3.32
C GLY A 232 -18.31 1.90 3.67
N TYR A 233 -17.15 1.54 4.20
CA TYR A 233 -16.16 2.52 4.64
C TYR A 233 -14.80 2.25 4.02
N SER A 234 -14.09 3.36 3.75
CA SER A 234 -12.72 3.35 3.25
C SER A 234 -11.78 4.14 4.15
N TRP A 235 -10.51 3.94 3.89
CA TRP A 235 -9.36 4.61 4.51
C TRP A 235 -8.46 5.14 3.41
N ILE A 236 -7.91 6.34 3.58
CA ILE A 236 -6.90 6.91 2.68
C ILE A 236 -5.67 7.26 3.49
N ASP A 237 -4.51 6.82 3.01
CA ASP A 237 -3.21 7.30 3.45
C ASP A 237 -2.52 8.09 2.34
N ARG A 238 -1.93 9.22 2.75
CA ARG A 238 -1.04 10.02 1.94
C ARG A 238 0.30 10.11 2.65
N GLU A 239 1.31 9.59 1.98
CA GLU A 239 2.66 9.58 2.55
C GLU A 239 3.68 9.86 1.47
N TRP A 240 4.69 10.69 1.79
CA TRP A 240 5.79 11.03 0.89
C TRP A 240 7.07 11.23 1.66
N GLY A 241 8.17 10.82 1.07
CA GLY A 241 9.50 10.92 1.66
C GLY A 241 10.59 10.52 0.67
N THR A 242 11.81 10.40 1.16
CA THR A 242 12.96 10.00 0.33
C THR A 242 13.59 8.72 0.85
N SER A 243 13.60 8.51 2.16
CA SER A 243 14.08 7.29 2.81
C SER A 243 13.09 6.87 3.88
N ALA A 244 12.66 5.61 3.88
CA ALA A 244 11.64 5.09 4.77
C ALA A 244 12.13 4.00 5.71
N LEU A 245 13.16 3.22 5.35
CA LEU A 245 13.69 2.14 6.16
C LEU A 245 15.21 2.26 6.31
N SER A 246 15.71 1.97 7.52
CA SER A 246 17.14 1.83 7.77
C SER A 246 17.66 0.46 7.35
N ASP A 247 18.98 0.33 7.22
CA ASP A 247 19.64 -0.91 6.76
C ASP A 247 19.38 -2.13 7.65
N ASP A 248 19.09 -1.92 8.92
CA ASP A 248 18.79 -3.00 9.88
C ASP A 248 17.32 -3.41 9.91
N GLN A 249 16.44 -2.65 9.25
CA GLN A 249 15.01 -2.95 9.18
C GLN A 249 14.70 -3.91 8.02
N ALA A 250 13.78 -4.85 8.25
CA ALA A 250 13.34 -5.84 7.28
C ALA A 250 12.05 -5.42 6.55
N GLY A 251 11.16 -4.69 7.23
CA GLY A 251 9.85 -4.31 6.73
C GLY A 251 8.92 -3.92 7.87
N TRP A 252 7.63 -3.91 7.60
CA TRP A 252 6.61 -3.53 8.58
C TRP A 252 5.37 -4.41 8.51
N ASP A 253 4.62 -4.40 9.62
CA ASP A 253 3.24 -4.81 9.71
C ASP A 253 2.42 -3.54 9.99
N TRP A 254 1.55 -3.15 9.07
CA TRP A 254 0.71 -1.96 9.22
C TRP A 254 -0.77 -2.36 9.30
N PHE A 255 -1.53 -1.61 10.08
CA PHE A 255 -2.94 -1.83 10.31
C PHE A 255 -3.72 -0.53 10.27
N SER A 256 -4.84 -0.52 9.52
CA SER A 256 -5.91 0.45 9.63
C SER A 256 -7.16 -0.26 10.14
N ILE A 257 -7.63 0.11 11.30
CA ILE A 257 -8.78 -0.52 11.96
C ILE A 257 -9.88 0.51 12.12
N GLN A 258 -11.09 0.16 11.71
CA GLN A 258 -12.30 0.94 11.88
C GLN A 258 -13.24 0.14 12.78
N LEU A 259 -13.39 0.58 14.03
CA LEU A 259 -14.27 -0.04 15.01
C LEU A 259 -15.73 0.37 14.77
N ASP A 260 -16.65 -0.47 15.21
CA ASP A 260 -18.10 -0.28 15.01
C ASP A 260 -18.67 0.89 15.88
N ASP A 261 -17.91 1.34 16.87
CA ASP A 261 -18.24 2.50 17.71
C ASP A 261 -17.73 3.84 17.12
N ASN A 262 -17.28 3.86 15.87
CA ASN A 262 -16.66 5.01 15.19
C ASN A 262 -15.31 5.46 15.79
N THR A 263 -14.57 4.59 16.42
CA THR A 263 -13.17 4.78 16.77
C THR A 263 -12.28 4.13 15.69
N GLU A 264 -11.17 4.75 15.33
CA GLU A 264 -10.18 4.15 14.42
C GLU A 264 -8.83 4.01 15.10
N ILE A 265 -8.09 3.00 14.67
CA ILE A 265 -6.72 2.75 15.11
C ILE A 265 -5.85 2.53 13.90
N MET A 266 -4.82 3.35 13.73
CA MET A 266 -3.68 3.03 12.88
C MET A 266 -2.53 2.59 13.79
N TYR A 267 -1.85 1.53 13.42
CA TYR A 267 -0.61 1.11 14.06
C TYR A 267 0.29 0.44 13.04
N TYR A 268 1.58 0.78 13.05
CA TYR A 268 2.59 0.04 12.33
C TYR A 268 3.70 -0.43 13.25
N GLN A 269 4.16 -1.65 12.99
CA GLN A 269 5.28 -2.28 13.68
C GLN A 269 6.43 -2.46 12.70
N LEU A 270 7.55 -1.77 12.94
CA LEU A 270 8.78 -1.94 12.16
C LEU A 270 9.54 -3.15 12.66
N ARG A 271 9.87 -4.07 11.76
CA ARG A 271 10.62 -5.30 12.08
C ARG A 271 12.06 -5.16 11.66
N LYS A 272 12.98 -5.58 12.53
CA LYS A 272 14.41 -5.65 12.24
C LYS A 272 14.81 -7.01 11.66
N LYS A 273 15.94 -7.04 10.96
CA LYS A 273 16.50 -8.24 10.35
C LYS A 273 16.91 -9.31 11.38
N ASP A 274 17.17 -8.91 12.62
CA ASP A 274 17.45 -9.82 13.75
C ASP A 274 16.18 -10.39 14.40
N GLY A 275 15.00 -10.02 13.90
CA GLY A 275 13.70 -10.44 14.43
C GLY A 275 13.17 -9.58 15.58
N SER A 276 13.91 -8.60 16.05
CA SER A 276 13.42 -7.65 17.05
C SER A 276 12.47 -6.61 16.43
N ILE A 277 11.71 -5.92 17.29
CA ILE A 277 10.83 -4.84 16.89
C ILE A 277 11.52 -3.51 17.16
N ASP A 278 11.45 -2.62 16.16
CA ASP A 278 12.04 -1.31 16.26
C ASP A 278 11.19 -0.38 17.14
N LYS A 279 11.86 0.40 17.99
CA LYS A 279 11.23 1.40 18.88
C LYS A 279 10.53 2.55 18.16
N PHE A 280 10.78 2.72 16.86
CA PHE A 280 10.09 3.68 16.00
C PHE A 280 8.74 3.17 15.48
N SER A 281 8.30 1.98 15.92
CA SER A 281 6.92 1.52 15.75
C SER A 281 5.97 2.46 16.46
N LYS A 282 4.90 2.89 15.76
CA LYS A 282 3.99 3.94 16.25
C LYS A 282 2.57 3.72 15.74
N GLY A 283 1.65 4.45 16.33
CA GLY A 283 0.27 4.49 15.87
C GLY A 283 -0.51 5.67 16.42
N ILE A 284 -1.81 5.64 16.20
CA ILE A 284 -2.74 6.66 16.67
C ILE A 284 -4.12 6.05 16.86
N ILE A 285 -4.81 6.47 17.90
CA ILE A 285 -6.26 6.26 18.05
C ILE A 285 -6.96 7.55 17.61
N VAL A 286 -8.01 7.41 16.82
CA VAL A 286 -8.89 8.50 16.41
C VAL A 286 -10.24 8.29 17.05
N ASN A 287 -10.61 9.15 17.98
CA ASN A 287 -11.86 9.06 18.71
C ASN A 287 -13.06 9.39 17.81
N GLN A 288 -14.26 9.13 18.29
CA GLN A 288 -15.53 9.40 17.57
C GLN A 288 -15.66 10.86 17.13
N ASP A 289 -15.17 11.80 17.93
CA ASP A 289 -15.19 13.25 17.66
C ASP A 289 -14.06 13.75 16.75
N GLY A 290 -13.20 12.82 16.29
CA GLY A 290 -12.02 13.13 15.47
C GLY A 290 -10.78 13.57 16.27
N SER A 291 -10.86 13.69 17.60
CA SER A 291 -9.69 13.91 18.44
C SER A 291 -8.77 12.70 18.41
N THR A 292 -7.46 12.92 18.60
CA THR A 292 -6.46 11.87 18.41
C THR A 292 -5.68 11.60 19.70
N TYR A 293 -5.25 10.34 19.85
CA TYR A 293 -4.34 9.91 20.91
C TYR A 293 -3.16 9.15 20.28
N PRO A 294 -1.93 9.70 20.33
CA PRO A 294 -0.77 9.02 19.78
C PRO A 294 -0.42 7.76 20.56
N LEU A 295 0.08 6.76 19.85
CA LEU A 295 0.54 5.49 20.40
C LEU A 295 2.03 5.35 20.12
N GLU A 296 2.81 5.24 21.18
CA GLU A 296 4.24 4.95 21.12
C GLU A 296 4.48 3.43 21.19
N PHE A 297 5.69 3.01 20.88
CA PHE A 297 6.10 1.60 20.87
C PHE A 297 5.68 0.84 22.15
N ASN A 298 5.87 1.44 23.33
CA ASN A 298 5.57 0.80 24.61
C ASN A 298 4.07 0.80 24.97
N ASP A 299 3.24 1.52 24.25
CA ASP A 299 1.80 1.58 24.52
C ASP A 299 1.03 0.40 23.91
N VAL A 300 1.64 -0.28 22.93
CA VAL A 300 1.01 -1.33 22.15
C VAL A 300 1.75 -2.65 22.29
N ASN A 301 1.02 -3.69 22.67
CA ASN A 301 1.52 -5.05 22.61
C ASN A 301 0.83 -5.79 21.47
N LEU A 302 1.57 -6.03 20.39
CA LEU A 302 1.10 -6.76 19.20
C LEU A 302 1.76 -8.14 19.19
N VAL A 303 0.94 -9.19 19.24
CA VAL A 303 1.41 -10.58 19.26
C VAL A 303 0.78 -11.36 18.12
N VAL A 304 1.61 -11.99 17.30
CA VAL A 304 1.17 -12.92 16.25
C VAL A 304 0.60 -14.18 16.89
N THR A 305 -0.58 -14.59 16.46
CA THR A 305 -1.30 -15.75 17.01
C THR A 305 -1.46 -16.90 16.02
N ASP A 306 -1.32 -16.64 14.73
CA ASP A 306 -1.41 -17.65 13.67
C ASP A 306 -0.48 -17.26 12.51
N MET A 307 -0.05 -18.25 11.74
CA MET A 307 0.81 -18.13 10.57
C MET A 307 0.16 -18.80 9.37
N TRP A 308 0.38 -18.24 8.18
CA TRP A 308 -0.07 -18.82 6.93
C TRP A 308 1.07 -18.83 5.91
N ARG A 309 1.25 -19.98 5.24
CA ARG A 309 2.21 -20.11 4.15
C ARG A 309 1.53 -19.84 2.83
N SER A 310 2.03 -18.86 2.08
CA SER A 310 1.51 -18.50 0.78
C SER A 310 1.90 -19.50 -0.32
N ASN A 311 1.27 -19.36 -1.48
CA ASN A 311 1.63 -20.15 -2.66
C ASN A 311 3.02 -19.83 -3.18
N SER A 312 3.54 -18.62 -2.95
CA SER A 312 4.92 -18.22 -3.26
C SER A 312 5.95 -18.83 -2.31
N GLY A 313 5.50 -19.44 -1.22
CA GLY A 313 6.34 -20.08 -0.20
C GLY A 313 6.69 -19.19 0.98
N ILE A 314 6.24 -17.94 1.01
CA ILE A 314 6.46 -16.98 2.10
C ILE A 314 5.53 -17.31 3.27
N ASN A 315 6.07 -17.21 4.51
CA ASN A 315 5.26 -17.37 5.71
C ASN A 315 4.86 -16.00 6.24
N TYR A 316 3.57 -15.71 6.23
CA TYR A 316 3.00 -14.46 6.76
C TYR A 316 2.30 -14.69 8.09
N PRO A 317 2.33 -13.73 9.02
CA PRO A 317 1.35 -13.64 10.09
C PRO A 317 -0.07 -13.68 9.55
N SER A 318 -0.95 -14.37 10.25
CA SER A 318 -2.34 -14.62 9.78
C SER A 318 -3.35 -14.50 10.93
N GLY A 319 -2.93 -13.86 12.02
CA GLY A 319 -3.75 -13.54 13.17
C GLY A 319 -2.93 -12.80 14.20
N TRP A 320 -3.56 -11.85 14.89
CA TRP A 320 -2.88 -11.00 15.87
C TRP A 320 -3.76 -10.74 17.09
N LYS A 321 -3.09 -10.53 18.22
CA LYS A 321 -3.63 -9.85 19.39
C LYS A 321 -2.99 -8.48 19.50
N LEU A 322 -3.80 -7.43 19.45
CA LEU A 322 -3.37 -6.06 19.68
C LEU A 322 -3.96 -5.62 21.02
N ASN A 323 -3.09 -5.21 21.95
CA ASN A 323 -3.49 -4.77 23.28
C ASN A 323 -2.92 -3.36 23.55
N ILE A 324 -3.80 -2.44 23.95
CA ILE A 324 -3.47 -1.08 24.38
C ILE A 324 -4.01 -0.90 25.80
N PRO A 325 -3.24 -1.29 26.84
CA PRO A 325 -3.75 -1.39 28.21
C PRO A 325 -4.28 -0.09 28.76
N GLN A 326 -3.62 1.04 28.47
CA GLN A 326 -4.01 2.37 28.95
C GLN A 326 -5.37 2.85 28.41
N LYS A 327 -5.89 2.18 27.36
CA LYS A 327 -7.19 2.47 26.76
C LYS A 327 -8.20 1.34 26.93
N GLU A 328 -7.84 0.30 27.67
CA GLU A 328 -8.66 -0.90 27.86
C GLU A 328 -9.07 -1.56 26.53
N ILE A 329 -8.25 -1.35 25.47
CA ILE A 329 -8.47 -1.93 24.15
C ILE A 329 -7.72 -3.24 24.04
N TYR A 330 -8.47 -4.31 23.75
CA TYR A 330 -7.97 -5.65 23.55
C TYR A 330 -8.64 -6.30 22.35
N LEU A 331 -7.89 -6.40 21.23
CA LEU A 331 -8.42 -6.82 19.94
C LEU A 331 -7.78 -8.12 19.46
N PHE A 332 -8.61 -8.97 18.85
CA PHE A 332 -8.18 -10.05 17.97
C PHE A 332 -8.39 -9.60 16.54
N ILE A 333 -7.33 -9.61 15.74
CA ILE A 333 -7.34 -9.25 14.32
C ILE A 333 -7.14 -10.54 13.54
N THR A 334 -8.04 -10.79 12.58
CA THR A 334 -8.02 -12.02 11.77
C THR A 334 -8.26 -11.68 10.30
N PRO A 335 -7.44 -12.17 9.34
CA PRO A 335 -7.70 -12.00 7.92
C PRO A 335 -9.10 -12.47 7.52
N SER A 336 -9.79 -11.67 6.72
CA SER A 336 -11.07 -12.09 6.13
C SER A 336 -10.91 -13.27 5.18
N VAL A 337 -9.78 -13.32 4.48
CA VAL A 337 -9.27 -14.43 3.66
C VAL A 337 -7.77 -14.52 3.91
N LYS A 338 -7.23 -15.73 4.11
CA LYS A 338 -5.78 -15.88 4.37
C LYS A 338 -4.93 -15.53 3.14
N ASN A 339 -5.37 -15.95 1.95
CA ASN A 339 -4.67 -15.69 0.70
C ASN A 339 -5.04 -14.32 0.15
N GLN A 340 -4.31 -13.30 0.60
CA GLN A 340 -4.37 -11.93 0.10
C GLN A 340 -2.95 -11.42 -0.24
N GLU A 341 -2.08 -12.33 -0.69
CA GLU A 341 -0.74 -11.99 -1.18
C GLU A 341 -0.83 -11.40 -2.58
N LEU A 342 -0.20 -10.22 -2.77
CA LEU A 342 0.05 -9.64 -4.08
C LEU A 342 1.40 -10.16 -4.58
N ASP A 343 1.36 -11.16 -5.45
CA ASP A 343 2.53 -11.70 -6.15
C ASP A 343 2.75 -10.92 -7.45
N LEU A 344 3.28 -9.71 -7.32
CA LEU A 344 3.52 -8.72 -8.36
C LEU A 344 5.02 -8.48 -8.55
N THR A 345 5.41 -7.37 -9.21
CA THR A 345 6.81 -6.92 -9.29
C THR A 345 7.41 -6.75 -7.90
N ILE A 346 6.62 -6.24 -6.95
CA ILE A 346 6.91 -6.21 -5.52
C ILE A 346 5.94 -7.16 -4.83
N THR A 347 6.45 -8.12 -4.05
CA THR A 347 5.62 -9.09 -3.35
C THR A 347 5.37 -8.64 -1.92
N TYR A 348 4.11 -8.61 -1.50
CA TYR A 348 3.67 -8.31 -0.14
C TYR A 348 2.28 -8.88 0.12
N TRP A 349 1.87 -8.97 1.39
CA TRP A 349 0.52 -9.36 1.74
C TRP A 349 -0.29 -8.12 2.12
N GLU A 350 -1.48 -7.98 1.56
CA GLU A 350 -2.35 -6.84 1.78
C GLU A 350 -3.79 -7.29 1.80
N GLY A 351 -4.50 -7.10 2.91
CA GLY A 351 -5.83 -7.67 2.97
C GLY A 351 -6.77 -7.15 4.03
N SER A 352 -8.05 -7.35 3.73
CA SER A 352 -9.15 -7.11 4.65
C SER A 352 -9.03 -8.00 5.87
N VAL A 353 -9.23 -7.40 7.06
CA VAL A 353 -9.25 -8.09 8.36
C VAL A 353 -10.54 -7.83 9.11
N ARG A 354 -10.92 -8.78 9.96
CA ARG A 354 -12.00 -8.66 10.95
C ARG A 354 -11.40 -8.44 12.33
N VAL A 355 -12.09 -7.67 13.13
CA VAL A 355 -11.69 -7.34 14.50
C VAL A 355 -12.75 -7.78 15.47
N SER A 356 -12.32 -8.38 16.59
CA SER A 356 -13.17 -8.77 17.70
C SER A 356 -12.40 -8.61 19.02
N GLY A 357 -13.08 -8.74 20.15
CA GLY A 357 -12.49 -8.58 21.49
C GLY A 357 -13.25 -7.57 22.32
N SER A 358 -12.57 -6.58 22.90
CA SER A 358 -13.22 -5.48 23.63
C SER A 358 -14.14 -4.65 22.72
N HIS A 359 -13.80 -4.59 21.43
CA HIS A 359 -14.56 -3.92 20.37
C HIS A 359 -14.63 -4.82 19.15
N THR A 360 -15.63 -4.56 18.29
CA THR A 360 -15.76 -5.21 17.00
C THR A 360 -15.51 -4.21 15.88
N GLY A 361 -15.16 -4.69 14.67
CA GLY A 361 -14.91 -3.83 13.54
C GLY A 361 -14.28 -4.57 12.37
N ARG A 362 -13.79 -3.79 11.42
CA ARG A 362 -13.07 -4.24 10.23
C ARG A 362 -11.86 -3.35 9.99
N GLY A 363 -10.96 -3.80 9.15
CA GLY A 363 -9.80 -3.01 8.78
C GLY A 363 -9.04 -3.60 7.60
N TYR A 364 -7.84 -3.12 7.44
CA TYR A 364 -6.85 -3.65 6.51
C TYR A 364 -5.55 -3.87 7.25
N ALA A 365 -4.77 -4.83 6.79
CA ALA A 365 -3.40 -5.03 7.23
C ALA A 365 -2.49 -5.19 6.01
N GLU A 366 -1.30 -4.60 6.08
CA GLU A 366 -0.24 -4.70 5.10
C GLU A 366 1.00 -5.29 5.76
N LEU A 367 1.59 -6.30 5.13
CA LEU A 367 2.76 -7.04 5.63
C LEU A 367 3.84 -7.02 4.56
N THR A 368 4.96 -6.39 4.86
CA THR A 368 6.08 -6.25 3.92
C THR A 368 7.37 -6.85 4.47
N GLY A 369 8.28 -7.30 3.60
CA GLY A 369 9.61 -7.75 4.00
C GLY A 369 9.63 -9.10 4.73
N TYR A 370 8.76 -10.04 4.32
CA TYR A 370 8.72 -11.41 4.80
C TYR A 370 9.46 -12.37 3.88
#